data_e1b058ae536047df7a49a9df204b3a21
#
_entry.id   e1b058ae536047df7a49a9df204b3a21
#
_cell.length_a   1.000
_cell.length_b   1.000
_cell.length_c   1.000
_cell.angle_alpha   90.00
_cell.angle_beta   90.00
_cell.angle_gamma   90.00
#
_symmetry.space_group_name_H-M   'P 1'
#
loop_
_entity.id
_entity.type
_entity.pdbx_description
1 polymer ?
#
loop_
_entity_poly.entity_id
_entity_poly.type
_entity_poly.pdbx_seq_one_letter_code
_entity_poly.pdbx_strand_id
1 'polypeptide(L)'
;MMTTPKTTEVVTSAGGCFWCLQPVFQELRGVEKVEVGYSGGKLANPSYEAVCTDTTGHAEAVQVTFDPTAIPLADILRIFFSVHDPTTRDRQGGDVGTQYRSAIFYDSPEQEKTAKQVIAEIEKAGIWGRPIVTELTPLMPFYRAEEYHQDYFRKNPTAGYCRAVIAPKVAKFRKQFSSRLKATAVSPKGT
;
A
#
# COMPACT_ATOMS: atom_id res chain seq x y z
N MET A 1 34.39 -10.74 -9.94
CA MET A 1 32.98 -10.94 -10.34
C MET A 1 32.31 -9.59 -10.30
N MET A 2 31.94 -9.05 -11.46
CA MET A 2 31.16 -7.80 -11.50
C MET A 2 29.72 -8.14 -11.05
N THR A 3 29.30 -7.63 -9.89
CA THR A 3 27.89 -7.69 -9.47
C THR A 3 27.11 -6.77 -10.39
N THR A 4 26.23 -7.32 -11.21
CA THR A 4 25.26 -6.56 -11.98
C THR A 4 24.52 -5.64 -11.00
N PRO A 5 24.39 -4.32 -11.26
CA PRO A 5 23.65 -3.45 -10.38
C PRO A 5 22.21 -3.99 -10.26
N LYS A 6 21.76 -4.19 -9.03
CA LYS A 6 20.42 -4.65 -8.74
C LYS A 6 19.42 -3.59 -9.19
N THR A 7 18.64 -3.89 -10.21
CA THR A 7 17.61 -2.97 -10.69
C THR A 7 16.43 -3.02 -9.72
N THR A 8 16.13 -1.90 -9.07
CA THR A 8 14.94 -1.75 -8.24
C THR A 8 13.89 -0.91 -8.95
N GLU A 9 12.62 -1.21 -8.69
CA GLU A 9 11.48 -0.42 -9.11
C GLU A 9 10.76 0.18 -7.91
N VAL A 10 9.99 1.22 -8.16
CA VAL A 10 9.18 1.90 -7.15
C VAL A 10 7.75 1.97 -7.62
N VAL A 11 6.79 1.63 -6.76
CA VAL A 11 5.36 1.83 -7.01
C VAL A 11 4.74 2.61 -5.85
N THR A 12 3.83 3.54 -6.17
CA THR A 12 3.09 4.33 -5.18
C THR A 12 1.62 3.98 -5.25
N SER A 13 1.01 3.65 -4.10
CA SER A 13 -0.40 3.29 -4.01
C SER A 13 -1.04 3.82 -2.72
N ALA A 14 -2.35 4.04 -2.78
CA ALA A 14 -3.19 4.48 -1.66
C ALA A 14 -4.40 3.55 -1.53
N GLY A 15 -4.74 3.14 -0.33
CA GLY A 15 -5.83 2.18 -0.09
C GLY A 15 -6.27 2.19 1.38
N GLY A 16 -6.69 3.35 1.87
CA GLY A 16 -7.01 3.60 3.27
C GLY A 16 -5.81 4.03 4.09
N CYS A 17 -5.90 3.86 5.40
CA CYS A 17 -4.83 4.26 6.32
C CYS A 17 -3.49 3.59 5.97
N PHE A 18 -2.48 4.41 5.75
CA PHE A 18 -1.14 3.93 5.35
C PHE A 18 -0.43 3.11 6.44
N TRP A 19 -0.81 3.25 7.73
CA TRP A 19 -0.33 2.37 8.80
C TRP A 19 -0.76 0.90 8.60
N CYS A 20 -1.87 0.68 7.89
CA CYS A 20 -2.34 -0.66 7.55
C CYS A 20 -1.56 -1.29 6.39
N LEU A 21 -1.17 -0.48 5.41
CA LEU A 21 -0.52 -0.96 4.19
C LEU A 21 0.99 -1.18 4.39
N GLN A 22 1.64 -0.29 5.15
CA GLN A 22 3.09 -0.37 5.34
C GLN A 22 3.57 -1.73 5.85
N PRO A 23 3.04 -2.30 6.96
CA PRO A 23 3.50 -3.59 7.47
C PRO A 23 3.28 -4.74 6.50
N VAL A 24 2.21 -4.69 5.70
CA VAL A 24 1.91 -5.71 4.68
C VAL A 24 3.03 -5.77 3.64
N PHE A 25 3.38 -4.63 3.05
CA PHE A 25 4.42 -4.61 2.01
C PHE A 25 5.82 -4.83 2.58
N GLN A 26 6.11 -4.36 3.78
CA GLN A 26 7.41 -4.58 4.43
C GLN A 26 7.74 -6.05 4.65
N GLU A 27 6.75 -6.90 4.84
CA GLU A 27 6.94 -8.33 5.08
C GLU A 27 7.15 -9.15 3.79
N LEU A 28 6.91 -8.59 2.61
CA LEU A 28 7.05 -9.29 1.33
C LEU A 28 8.52 -9.51 0.96
N ARG A 29 8.84 -10.74 0.57
CA ARG A 29 10.14 -11.06 -0.02
C ARG A 29 10.28 -10.32 -1.36
N GLY A 30 11.43 -9.67 -1.58
CA GLY A 30 11.68 -8.84 -2.74
C GLY A 30 11.37 -7.36 -2.51
N VAL A 31 10.60 -6.99 -1.48
CA VAL A 31 10.42 -5.60 -1.09
C VAL A 31 11.60 -5.16 -0.22
N GLU A 32 12.23 -4.05 -0.61
CA GLU A 32 13.42 -3.51 0.06
C GLU A 32 13.09 -2.39 1.04
N LYS A 33 12.20 -1.48 0.62
CA LYS A 33 11.82 -0.32 1.40
C LYS A 33 10.34 -0.01 1.23
N VAL A 34 9.70 0.44 2.29
CA VAL A 34 8.33 0.98 2.25
C VAL A 34 8.29 2.25 3.07
N GLU A 35 7.90 3.35 2.44
CA GLU A 35 7.68 4.64 3.10
C GLU A 35 6.20 5.01 3.04
N VAL A 36 5.70 5.63 4.10
CA VAL A 36 4.36 6.22 4.10
C VAL A 36 4.45 7.71 3.84
N GLY A 37 3.45 8.25 3.16
CA GLY A 37 3.44 9.64 2.76
C GLY A 37 2.12 10.07 2.12
N TYR A 38 2.17 11.14 1.37
CA TYR A 38 1.03 11.78 0.74
C TYR A 38 1.30 11.99 -0.75
N SER A 39 0.32 11.68 -1.59
CA SER A 39 0.41 11.89 -3.04
C SER A 39 -0.96 12.14 -3.67
N GLY A 40 -0.96 12.66 -4.90
CA GLY A 40 -2.18 12.88 -5.68
C GLY A 40 -2.90 14.21 -5.41
N GLY A 41 -2.42 15.01 -4.47
CA GLY A 41 -2.96 16.33 -4.13
C GLY A 41 -2.19 17.50 -4.75
N LYS A 42 -2.64 18.71 -4.46
CA LYS A 42 -2.09 19.95 -5.02
C LYS A 42 -1.23 20.74 -4.03
N LEU A 43 -1.41 20.54 -2.73
CA LEU A 43 -0.66 21.26 -1.71
C LEU A 43 0.78 20.74 -1.65
N ALA A 44 1.76 21.61 -1.84
CA ALA A 44 3.16 21.25 -1.70
C ALA A 44 3.53 21.07 -0.22
N ASN A 45 4.33 20.03 0.09
CA ASN A 45 4.79 19.72 1.45
C ASN A 45 3.67 19.73 2.50
N PRO A 46 2.58 18.94 2.31
CA PRO A 46 1.47 18.92 3.24
C PRO A 46 1.90 18.37 4.59
N SER A 47 1.35 18.90 5.68
CA SER A 47 1.39 18.24 6.98
C SER A 47 0.25 17.21 7.10
N TYR A 48 0.37 16.29 8.07
CA TYR A 48 -0.69 15.33 8.39
C TYR A 48 -2.01 16.05 8.71
N GLU A 49 -1.95 17.10 9.54
CA GLU A 49 -3.13 17.89 9.91
C GLU A 49 -3.80 18.51 8.69
N ALA A 50 -3.00 19.02 7.73
CA ALA A 50 -3.55 19.57 6.50
C ALA A 50 -4.23 18.48 5.66
N VAL A 51 -3.66 17.30 5.53
CA VAL A 51 -4.27 16.18 4.80
C VAL A 51 -5.58 15.76 5.47
N CYS A 52 -5.64 15.74 6.79
CA CYS A 52 -6.85 15.41 7.55
C CYS A 52 -8.01 16.41 7.39
N THR A 53 -7.76 17.60 6.86
CA THR A 53 -8.84 18.56 6.55
C THR A 53 -9.67 18.18 5.32
N ASP A 54 -9.26 17.16 4.57
CA ASP A 54 -9.90 16.72 3.31
C ASP A 54 -9.88 17.77 2.18
N THR A 55 -9.01 18.80 2.30
CA THR A 55 -8.95 19.92 1.34
C THR A 55 -7.71 19.94 0.47
N THR A 56 -6.68 19.14 0.81
CA THR A 56 -5.39 19.12 0.10
C THR A 56 -5.43 18.32 -1.21
N GLY A 57 -6.42 17.43 -1.34
CA GLY A 57 -6.51 16.47 -2.44
C GLY A 57 -5.53 15.30 -2.34
N HIS A 58 -4.66 15.25 -1.31
CA HIS A 58 -3.75 14.14 -1.11
C HIS A 58 -4.45 12.91 -0.57
N ALA A 59 -3.98 11.73 -1.01
CA ALA A 59 -4.25 10.46 -0.37
C ALA A 59 -3.10 10.07 0.56
N GLU A 60 -3.42 9.39 1.66
CA GLU A 60 -2.45 8.61 2.41
C GLU A 60 -1.92 7.49 1.51
N ALA A 61 -0.63 7.51 1.23
CA ALA A 61 -0.02 6.62 0.26
C ALA A 61 1.18 5.87 0.84
N VAL A 62 1.46 4.73 0.25
CA VAL A 62 2.70 3.99 0.48
C VAL A 62 3.52 3.98 -0.80
N GLN A 63 4.82 4.20 -0.65
CA GLN A 63 5.80 4.05 -1.71
C GLN A 63 6.63 2.80 -1.43
N VAL A 64 6.59 1.84 -2.34
CA VAL A 64 7.21 0.51 -2.21
C VAL A 64 8.36 0.40 -3.19
N THR A 65 9.59 0.25 -2.67
CA THR A 65 10.79 -0.06 -3.46
C THR A 65 10.99 -1.57 -3.44
N PHE A 66 11.12 -2.20 -4.60
CA PHE A 66 11.20 -3.65 -4.72
C PHE A 66 12.13 -4.10 -5.85
N ASP A 67 12.57 -5.35 -5.76
CA ASP A 67 13.33 -6.06 -6.79
C ASP A 67 12.33 -6.77 -7.73
N PRO A 68 12.15 -6.31 -8.97
CA PRO A 68 11.19 -6.90 -9.90
C PRO A 68 11.54 -8.34 -10.30
N THR A 69 12.78 -8.78 -10.09
CA THR A 69 13.18 -10.17 -10.35
C THR A 69 12.76 -11.11 -9.22
N ALA A 70 12.60 -10.59 -8.01
CA ALA A 70 12.16 -11.36 -6.83
C ALA A 70 10.64 -11.31 -6.63
N ILE A 71 10.00 -10.18 -6.92
CA ILE A 71 8.55 -10.00 -6.87
C ILE A 71 8.10 -9.08 -8.02
N PRO A 72 7.30 -9.59 -8.99
CA PRO A 72 6.76 -8.76 -10.06
C PRO A 72 5.79 -7.69 -9.53
N LEU A 73 5.71 -6.53 -10.20
CA LEU A 73 4.74 -5.48 -9.89
C LEU A 73 3.30 -6.02 -9.83
N ALA A 74 2.92 -6.88 -10.78
CA ALA A 74 1.58 -7.47 -10.80
C ALA A 74 1.22 -8.21 -9.50
N ASP A 75 2.19 -8.89 -8.87
CA ASP A 75 1.96 -9.59 -7.61
C ASP A 75 1.81 -8.61 -6.44
N ILE A 76 2.59 -7.52 -6.41
CA ILE A 76 2.41 -6.43 -5.44
C ILE A 76 1.01 -5.85 -5.55
N LEU A 77 0.54 -5.58 -6.77
CA LEU A 77 -0.79 -5.03 -6.99
C LEU A 77 -1.92 -6.01 -6.65
N ARG A 78 -1.78 -7.31 -6.94
CA ARG A 78 -2.76 -8.33 -6.50
C ARG A 78 -2.86 -8.39 -4.97
N ILE A 79 -1.73 -8.30 -4.28
CA ILE A 79 -1.71 -8.22 -2.82
C ILE A 79 -2.39 -6.93 -2.35
N PHE A 80 -2.09 -5.78 -2.96
CA PHE A 80 -2.75 -4.50 -2.68
C PHE A 80 -4.28 -4.62 -2.74
N PHE A 81 -4.81 -5.21 -3.81
CA PHE A 81 -6.26 -5.44 -3.97
C PHE A 81 -6.85 -6.49 -3.01
N SER A 82 -6.03 -7.29 -2.36
CA SER A 82 -6.50 -8.29 -1.38
C SER A 82 -6.56 -7.76 0.05
N VAL A 83 -5.87 -6.65 0.35
CA VAL A 83 -5.73 -6.12 1.71
C VAL A 83 -6.53 -4.87 1.99
N HIS A 84 -7.22 -4.31 0.98
CA HIS A 84 -8.16 -3.20 1.15
C HIS A 84 -9.40 -3.41 0.27
N ASP A 85 -10.49 -2.73 0.55
CA ASP A 85 -11.70 -2.73 -0.28
C ASP A 85 -11.55 -1.68 -1.40
N PRO A 86 -11.37 -2.08 -2.67
CA PRO A 86 -11.19 -1.16 -3.78
C PRO A 86 -12.51 -0.65 -4.37
N THR A 87 -13.66 -0.96 -3.74
CA THR A 87 -15.00 -0.65 -4.25
C THR A 87 -15.67 0.51 -3.54
N THR A 88 -15.02 1.07 -2.51
CA THR A 88 -15.54 2.20 -1.74
C THR A 88 -14.82 3.50 -2.12
N ARG A 89 -15.61 4.49 -2.57
CA ARG A 89 -15.06 5.81 -2.91
C ARG A 89 -14.80 6.61 -1.65
N ASP A 90 -13.63 7.26 -1.57
CA ASP A 90 -13.22 8.17 -0.48
C ASP A 90 -13.43 7.58 0.92
N ARG A 91 -13.22 6.27 1.03
CA ARG A 91 -13.47 5.54 2.27
C ARG A 91 -12.74 4.20 2.28
N GLN A 92 -12.27 3.79 3.46
CA GLN A 92 -11.78 2.44 3.71
C GLN A 92 -12.25 1.94 5.08
N GLY A 93 -13.23 1.02 5.08
CA GLY A 93 -13.83 0.55 6.33
C GLY A 93 -14.47 1.69 7.13
N GLY A 94 -14.00 1.93 8.35
CA GLY A 94 -14.44 3.01 9.22
C GLY A 94 -13.81 4.37 8.92
N ASP A 95 -12.71 4.41 8.15
CA ASP A 95 -12.00 5.64 7.81
C ASP A 95 -12.67 6.32 6.61
N VAL A 96 -13.16 7.54 6.79
CA VAL A 96 -13.92 8.31 5.78
C VAL A 96 -13.19 9.60 5.45
N GLY A 97 -13.02 9.88 4.16
CA GLY A 97 -12.35 11.07 3.62
C GLY A 97 -11.58 10.75 2.34
N THR A 98 -11.33 11.77 1.51
CA THR A 98 -10.60 11.60 0.24
C THR A 98 -9.18 11.09 0.44
N GLN A 99 -8.58 11.34 1.61
CA GLN A 99 -7.27 10.81 1.98
C GLN A 99 -7.24 9.29 2.09
N TYR A 100 -8.37 8.62 2.27
CA TYR A 100 -8.47 7.16 2.37
C TYR A 100 -8.95 6.48 1.08
N ARG A 101 -8.98 7.20 -0.04
CA ARG A 101 -9.38 6.64 -1.33
C ARG A 101 -8.41 5.59 -1.85
N SER A 102 -8.91 4.73 -2.71
CA SER A 102 -8.10 3.75 -3.42
C SER A 102 -7.49 4.38 -4.67
N ALA A 103 -6.16 4.33 -4.81
CA ALA A 103 -5.46 4.85 -5.98
C ALA A 103 -4.15 4.11 -6.25
N ILE A 104 -3.75 4.06 -7.52
CA ILE A 104 -2.43 3.66 -7.99
C ILE A 104 -1.86 4.83 -8.78
N PHE A 105 -0.67 5.30 -8.38
CA PHE A 105 0.06 6.39 -9.03
C PHE A 105 1.21 5.78 -9.82
N TYR A 106 1.04 5.67 -11.14
CA TYR A 106 2.05 5.06 -12.02
C TYR A 106 3.09 6.09 -12.48
N ASP A 107 4.34 5.68 -12.59
CA ASP A 107 5.45 6.51 -13.07
C ASP A 107 5.93 6.15 -14.48
N SER A 108 5.38 5.08 -15.06
CA SER A 108 5.73 4.63 -16.41
C SER A 108 4.54 4.00 -17.13
N PRO A 109 4.57 3.96 -18.50
CA PRO A 109 3.56 3.26 -19.30
C PRO A 109 3.46 1.76 -18.96
N GLU A 110 4.56 1.13 -18.57
CA GLU A 110 4.63 -0.27 -18.19
C GLU A 110 3.87 -0.51 -16.88
N GLN A 111 4.04 0.38 -15.90
CA GLN A 111 3.27 0.33 -14.65
C GLN A 111 1.79 0.56 -14.88
N GLU A 112 1.42 1.54 -15.71
CA GLU A 112 0.03 1.78 -16.10
C GLU A 112 -0.61 0.54 -16.73
N LYS A 113 0.09 -0.06 -17.70
CA LYS A 113 -0.36 -1.28 -18.39
C LYS A 113 -0.56 -2.42 -17.40
N THR A 114 0.40 -2.66 -16.53
CA THR A 114 0.34 -3.72 -15.52
C THR A 114 -0.83 -3.50 -14.56
N ALA A 115 -1.03 -2.26 -14.09
CA ALA A 115 -2.13 -1.92 -13.21
C ALA A 115 -3.50 -2.15 -13.87
N LYS A 116 -3.67 -1.73 -15.12
CA LYS A 116 -4.90 -1.99 -15.91
C LYS A 116 -5.18 -3.49 -16.05
N GLN A 117 -4.14 -4.29 -16.31
CA GLN A 117 -4.29 -5.74 -16.43
C GLN A 117 -4.75 -6.37 -15.12
N VAL A 118 -4.12 -6.00 -13.99
CA VAL A 118 -4.48 -6.53 -12.68
C VAL A 118 -5.90 -6.10 -12.28
N ILE A 119 -6.29 -4.85 -12.50
CA ILE A 119 -7.66 -4.37 -12.26
C ILE A 119 -8.66 -5.22 -13.04
N ALA A 120 -8.44 -5.43 -14.35
CA ALA A 120 -9.31 -6.22 -15.18
C ALA A 120 -9.39 -7.71 -14.73
N GLU A 121 -8.28 -8.28 -14.27
CA GLU A 121 -8.25 -9.63 -13.67
C GLU A 121 -9.15 -9.72 -12.44
N ILE A 122 -9.03 -8.75 -11.51
CA ILE A 122 -9.80 -8.71 -10.27
C ILE A 122 -11.29 -8.50 -10.53
N GLU A 123 -11.65 -7.62 -11.47
CA GLU A 123 -13.04 -7.39 -11.88
C GLU A 123 -13.64 -8.63 -12.52
N LYS A 124 -12.91 -9.27 -13.46
CA LYS A 124 -13.35 -10.51 -14.11
C LYS A 124 -13.55 -11.65 -13.10
N ALA A 125 -12.72 -11.71 -12.08
CA ALA A 125 -12.85 -12.72 -11.03
C ALA A 125 -14.06 -12.51 -10.12
N GLY A 126 -14.68 -11.31 -10.14
CA GLY A 126 -15.90 -10.99 -9.39
C GLY A 126 -15.77 -11.06 -7.88
N ILE A 127 -14.54 -10.98 -7.35
CA ILE A 127 -14.23 -11.19 -5.92
C ILE A 127 -14.97 -10.22 -5.02
N TRP A 128 -15.13 -8.98 -5.49
CA TRP A 128 -15.74 -7.90 -4.70
C TRP A 128 -17.24 -7.72 -4.91
N GLY A 129 -17.83 -8.32 -5.94
CA GLY A 129 -19.27 -8.19 -6.26
C GLY A 129 -19.75 -6.76 -6.58
N ARG A 130 -18.84 -5.80 -6.66
CA ARG A 130 -19.05 -4.38 -6.99
C ARG A 130 -17.91 -3.88 -7.86
N PRO A 131 -18.14 -2.82 -8.68
CA PRO A 131 -17.07 -2.24 -9.51
C PRO A 131 -15.90 -1.72 -8.67
N ILE A 132 -14.70 -1.88 -9.20
CA ILE A 132 -13.50 -1.27 -8.64
C ILE A 132 -13.53 0.23 -8.93
N VAL A 133 -13.31 1.05 -7.90
CA VAL A 133 -13.26 2.52 -7.99
C VAL A 133 -11.85 3.06 -7.80
N THR A 134 -10.84 2.20 -7.83
CA THR A 134 -9.43 2.58 -7.71
C THR A 134 -9.05 3.56 -8.81
N GLU A 135 -8.56 4.73 -8.43
CA GLU A 135 -8.01 5.71 -9.37
C GLU A 135 -6.68 5.20 -9.93
N LEU A 136 -6.49 5.32 -11.24
CA LEU A 136 -5.22 5.03 -11.90
C LEU A 136 -4.74 6.30 -12.58
N THR A 137 -3.76 6.98 -11.98
CA THR A 137 -3.31 8.30 -12.41
C THR A 137 -1.77 8.38 -12.46
N PRO A 138 -1.20 9.27 -13.30
CA PRO A 138 0.23 9.54 -13.27
C PRO A 138 0.71 9.94 -11.88
N LEU A 139 1.94 9.52 -11.54
CA LEU A 139 2.54 9.86 -10.25
C LEU A 139 2.72 11.38 -10.13
N MET A 140 2.07 11.95 -9.14
CA MET A 140 2.31 13.29 -8.61
C MET A 140 3.44 13.22 -7.57
N PRO A 141 4.03 14.36 -7.15
CA PRO A 141 5.06 14.34 -6.11
C PRO A 141 4.60 13.53 -4.88
N PHE A 142 5.46 12.63 -4.43
CA PHE A 142 5.28 11.91 -3.18
C PHE A 142 5.96 12.70 -2.06
N TYR A 143 5.20 13.10 -1.07
CA TYR A 143 5.68 13.78 0.12
C TYR A 143 5.75 12.78 1.27
N ARG A 144 6.96 12.43 1.69
CA ARG A 144 7.16 11.50 2.81
C ARG A 144 6.49 12.07 4.07
N ALA A 145 5.67 11.26 4.71
CA ALA A 145 5.03 11.64 5.96
C ALA A 145 6.04 11.76 7.11
N GLU A 146 5.63 12.43 8.16
CA GLU A 146 6.40 12.69 9.36
C GLU A 146 6.97 11.40 9.97
N GLU A 147 8.10 11.50 10.66
CA GLU A 147 8.84 10.33 11.15
C GLU A 147 8.01 9.45 12.12
N TYR A 148 7.08 10.05 12.88
CA TYR A 148 6.22 9.28 13.78
C TYR A 148 5.20 8.39 13.07
N HIS A 149 4.92 8.62 11.78
CA HIS A 149 4.09 7.75 10.96
C HIS A 149 4.85 6.55 10.39
N GLN A 150 6.18 6.65 10.25
CA GLN A 150 6.99 5.57 9.70
C GLN A 150 7.08 4.42 10.70
N ASP A 151 6.79 3.19 10.24
CA ASP A 151 6.76 1.98 11.08
C ASP A 151 5.79 2.05 12.26
N TYR A 152 4.68 2.80 12.11
CA TYR A 152 3.77 3.09 13.21
C TYR A 152 3.27 1.82 13.91
N PHE A 153 2.84 0.82 13.17
CA PHE A 153 2.35 -0.44 13.71
C PHE A 153 3.41 -1.16 14.57
N ARG A 154 4.65 -1.19 14.12
CA ARG A 154 5.75 -1.84 14.84
C ARG A 154 6.14 -1.06 16.10
N LYS A 155 6.10 0.27 16.03
CA LYS A 155 6.45 1.16 17.16
C LYS A 155 5.32 1.25 18.21
N ASN A 156 4.07 1.04 17.81
CA ASN A 156 2.88 1.26 18.65
C ASN A 156 1.92 0.05 18.68
N PRO A 157 2.41 -1.18 18.98
CA PRO A 157 1.60 -2.40 18.85
C PRO A 157 0.40 -2.44 19.81
N THR A 158 0.44 -1.67 20.89
CA THR A 158 -0.60 -1.61 21.92
C THR A 158 -1.64 -0.50 21.68
N ALA A 159 -1.43 0.38 20.73
CA ALA A 159 -2.40 1.42 20.37
C ALA A 159 -3.75 0.78 19.95
N GLY A 160 -4.85 1.40 20.36
CA GLY A 160 -6.19 0.85 20.12
C GLY A 160 -6.47 0.53 18.63
N TYR A 161 -6.14 1.44 17.74
CA TYR A 161 -6.29 1.25 16.29
C TYR A 161 -5.39 0.11 15.76
N CYS A 162 -4.15 0.02 16.27
CA CYS A 162 -3.23 -1.07 15.89
C CYS A 162 -3.80 -2.42 16.28
N ARG A 163 -4.37 -2.55 17.47
CA ARG A 163 -4.96 -3.81 17.98
C ARG A 163 -6.27 -4.16 17.26
N ALA A 164 -7.14 -3.17 17.06
CA ALA A 164 -8.49 -3.40 16.55
C ALA A 164 -8.53 -3.54 15.01
N VAL A 165 -7.68 -2.84 14.28
CA VAL A 165 -7.75 -2.74 12.82
C VAL A 165 -6.52 -3.35 12.14
N ILE A 166 -5.30 -2.92 12.52
CA ILE A 166 -4.09 -3.30 11.78
C ILE A 166 -3.71 -4.75 12.06
N ALA A 167 -3.66 -5.16 13.32
CA ALA A 167 -3.20 -6.50 13.70
C ALA A 167 -4.04 -7.63 13.05
N PRO A 168 -5.39 -7.58 13.03
CA PRO A 168 -6.20 -8.58 12.32
C PRO A 168 -5.93 -8.61 10.82
N LYS A 169 -5.76 -7.45 10.19
CA LYS A 169 -5.44 -7.32 8.76
C LYS A 169 -4.09 -7.97 8.43
N VAL A 170 -3.05 -7.67 9.19
CA VAL A 170 -1.71 -8.24 9.02
C VAL A 170 -1.73 -9.76 9.28
N ALA A 171 -2.46 -10.23 10.29
CA ALA A 171 -2.59 -11.65 10.57
C ALA A 171 -3.27 -12.40 9.40
N LYS A 172 -4.35 -11.85 8.85
CA LYS A 172 -5.03 -12.41 7.66
C LYS A 172 -4.09 -12.44 6.46
N PHE A 173 -3.36 -11.35 6.20
CA PHE A 173 -2.37 -11.27 5.13
C PHE A 173 -1.28 -12.33 5.28
N ARG A 174 -0.68 -12.47 6.46
CA ARG A 174 0.36 -13.48 6.74
C ARG A 174 -0.14 -14.91 6.46
N LYS A 175 -1.37 -15.21 6.85
CA LYS A 175 -1.99 -16.53 6.59
C LYS A 175 -2.17 -16.75 5.09
N GLN A 176 -2.67 -15.76 4.37
CA GLN A 176 -2.99 -15.87 2.94
C GLN A 176 -1.74 -15.92 2.06
N PHE A 177 -0.68 -15.19 2.41
CA PHE A 177 0.53 -15.03 1.61
C PHE A 177 1.80 -15.58 2.27
N SER A 178 1.67 -16.60 3.12
CA SER A 178 2.78 -17.17 3.91
C SER A 178 4.02 -17.53 3.07
N SER A 179 3.83 -18.04 1.85
CA SER A 179 4.92 -18.40 0.93
C SER A 179 5.63 -17.20 0.31
N ARG A 180 5.06 -16.00 0.42
CA ARG A 180 5.62 -14.75 -0.12
C ARG A 180 6.36 -13.91 0.91
N LEU A 181 6.35 -14.31 2.18
CA LEU A 181 6.92 -13.53 3.26
C LEU A 181 8.44 -13.70 3.36
N LYS A 182 9.09 -12.71 3.94
CA LYS A 182 10.48 -12.78 4.39
C LYS A 182 10.61 -13.83 5.51
N ALA A 183 11.76 -14.50 5.61
CA ALA A 183 11.98 -15.54 6.61
C ALA A 183 11.75 -15.09 8.06
N THR A 184 12.02 -13.82 8.37
CA THR A 184 11.83 -13.22 9.69
C THR A 184 10.37 -12.92 10.05
N ALA A 185 9.47 -12.89 9.06
CA ALA A 185 8.04 -12.65 9.27
C ALA A 185 7.26 -13.92 9.65
N VAL A 186 7.90 -15.09 9.56
CA VAL A 186 7.25 -16.41 9.71
C VAL A 186 7.37 -16.98 11.12
N SER A 187 8.01 -16.32 12.08
CA SER A 187 8.10 -16.87 13.45
C SER A 187 6.78 -16.76 14.21
N PRO A 188 6.02 -17.86 14.37
CA PRO A 188 5.00 -17.90 15.38
C PRO A 188 5.70 -18.10 16.73
N LYS A 189 5.75 -17.09 17.58
CA LYS A 189 5.93 -17.36 18.98
C LYS A 189 4.59 -17.78 19.55
N GLY A 190 4.32 -19.09 19.44
CA GLY A 190 3.37 -19.75 20.26
C GLY A 190 4.14 -20.50 21.35
N THR A 191 3.92 -20.15 22.54
CA THR A 191 3.74 -21.01 23.72
C THR A 191 3.07 -20.17 24.78
#